data_63fa9886625e60a50b87603503f70905
#
_entry.id   63fa9886625e60a50b87603503f70905
#
_cell.length_a   1.000
_cell.length_b   1.000
_cell.length_c   1.000
_cell.angle_alpha   90.00
_cell.angle_beta   90.00
_cell.angle_gamma   90.00
#
_symmetry.space_group_name_H-M   'P 1'
#
loop_
_entity.id
_entity.type
_entity.pdbx_description
1 polymer ?
#
loop_
_entity_poly.entity_id
_entity_poly.type
_entity_poly.pdbx_seq_one_letter_code
_entity_poly.pdbx_strand_id
1 'polypeptide(L)'
;MATTEAIAANCAREQGDDSTYFKYHDEIFKRTKSNGNGLTKDDLYKISDDLKLNTQKFKSCLDDPKQKNEVQKDLSDAGSVGASGTPSFFIGKSTADGTIEAVLTSGAQPFNVFKTIIDELL
;
A
#
# COMPACT_ATOMS: atom_id res chain seq x y z
N MET A 1 -10.84 7.68 5.56
CA MET A 1 -10.92 6.90 4.29
C MET A 1 -9.62 6.17 3.93
N ALA A 2 -8.42 6.67 4.22
CA ALA A 2 -7.15 6.01 3.83
C ALA A 2 -7.07 4.51 4.22
N THR A 3 -7.44 4.14 5.45
CA THR A 3 -7.51 2.73 5.86
C THR A 3 -8.50 1.92 5.00
N THR A 4 -9.65 2.50 4.66
CA THR A 4 -10.65 1.83 3.81
C THR A 4 -10.14 1.66 2.38
N GLU A 5 -9.39 2.63 1.86
CA GLU A 5 -8.74 2.55 0.55
C GLU A 5 -7.67 1.45 0.51
N ALA A 6 -6.88 1.31 1.58
CA ALA A 6 -5.90 0.22 1.71
C ALA A 6 -6.59 -1.16 1.75
N ILE A 7 -7.66 -1.30 2.54
CA ILE A 7 -8.48 -2.51 2.58
C ILE A 7 -9.04 -2.82 1.19
N ALA A 8 -9.53 -1.81 0.47
CA ALA A 8 -10.10 -1.98 -0.86
C ALA A 8 -9.08 -2.55 -1.86
N ALA A 9 -7.84 -2.08 -1.83
CA ALA A 9 -6.77 -2.62 -2.67
C ALA A 9 -6.46 -4.09 -2.32
N ASN A 10 -6.44 -4.45 -1.03
CA ASN A 10 -6.28 -5.83 -0.60
C ASN A 10 -7.44 -6.72 -1.08
N CYS A 11 -8.68 -6.23 -0.99
CA CYS A 11 -9.86 -6.94 -1.49
C CYS A 11 -9.85 -7.14 -3.01
N ALA A 12 -9.23 -6.24 -3.76
CA ALA A 12 -9.01 -6.44 -5.19
C ALA A 12 -7.98 -7.55 -5.44
N ARG A 13 -6.88 -7.60 -4.67
CA ARG A 13 -5.89 -8.68 -4.73
C ARG A 13 -6.50 -10.06 -4.51
N GLU A 14 -7.42 -10.19 -3.55
CA GLU A 14 -8.08 -11.48 -3.26
C GLU A 14 -8.93 -12.03 -4.42
N GLN A 15 -9.28 -11.18 -5.38
CA GLN A 15 -10.04 -11.59 -6.57
C GLN A 15 -9.16 -11.82 -7.81
N GLY A 16 -7.85 -11.66 -7.67
CA GLY A 16 -6.90 -11.83 -8.76
C GLY A 16 -5.50 -12.11 -8.22
N ASP A 17 -4.60 -11.15 -8.42
CA ASP A 17 -3.19 -11.22 -8.07
C ASP A 17 -2.64 -9.83 -7.72
N ASP A 18 -1.32 -9.71 -7.58
CA ASP A 18 -0.67 -8.42 -7.36
C ASP A 18 -0.91 -7.42 -8.51
N SER A 19 -1.06 -7.88 -9.75
CA SER A 19 -1.43 -7.01 -10.87
C SER A 19 -2.81 -6.39 -10.65
N THR A 20 -3.75 -7.14 -10.11
CA THR A 20 -5.10 -6.65 -9.78
C THR A 20 -5.04 -5.65 -8.63
N TYR A 21 -4.21 -5.91 -7.60
CA TYR A 21 -3.94 -4.96 -6.53
C TYR A 21 -3.46 -3.61 -7.09
N PHE A 22 -2.41 -3.63 -7.92
CA PHE A 22 -1.82 -2.38 -8.43
C PHE A 22 -2.76 -1.64 -9.39
N LYS A 23 -3.55 -2.33 -10.20
CA LYS A 23 -4.59 -1.68 -11.02
C LYS A 23 -5.63 -0.96 -10.16
N TYR A 24 -6.06 -1.57 -9.07
CA TYR A 24 -7.00 -0.96 -8.14
C TYR A 24 -6.37 0.23 -7.39
N HIS A 25 -5.16 0.06 -6.90
CA HIS A 25 -4.34 1.10 -6.27
C HIS A 25 -4.20 2.33 -7.17
N ASP A 26 -3.85 2.14 -8.44
CA ASP A 26 -3.68 3.23 -9.41
C ASP A 26 -4.99 3.99 -9.63
N GLU A 27 -6.13 3.30 -9.67
CA GLU A 27 -7.44 3.93 -9.78
C GLU A 27 -7.81 4.75 -8.52
N ILE A 28 -7.42 4.28 -7.33
CA ILE A 28 -7.54 5.09 -6.09
C ILE A 28 -6.74 6.39 -6.26
N PHE A 29 -5.45 6.30 -6.62
CA PHE A 29 -4.58 7.47 -6.72
C PHE A 29 -4.99 8.45 -7.82
N LYS A 30 -5.60 7.98 -8.90
CA LYS A 30 -6.19 8.86 -9.94
C LYS A 30 -7.39 9.65 -9.45
N ARG A 31 -8.15 9.13 -8.49
CA ARG A 31 -9.45 9.67 -8.08
C ARG A 31 -9.43 10.33 -6.70
N THR A 32 -8.53 9.92 -5.82
CA THR A 32 -8.39 10.54 -4.48
C THR A 32 -7.79 11.95 -4.57
N LYS A 33 -8.14 12.80 -3.60
CA LYS A 33 -7.59 14.16 -3.56
C LYS A 33 -6.32 14.25 -2.73
N SER A 34 -6.24 13.64 -1.58
CA SER A 34 -5.05 13.42 -0.75
C SER A 34 -5.44 12.78 0.58
N ASN A 35 -4.53 12.04 1.19
CA ASN A 35 -4.69 11.47 2.53
C ASN A 35 -6.04 10.77 2.77
N GLY A 36 -6.55 10.04 1.78
CA GLY A 36 -7.84 9.37 1.84
C GLY A 36 -9.05 10.30 1.79
N ASN A 37 -8.89 11.51 1.26
CA ASN A 37 -10.00 12.43 1.02
C ASN A 37 -10.48 12.36 -0.43
N GLY A 38 -11.74 12.65 -0.64
CA GLY A 38 -12.34 12.78 -1.97
C GLY A 38 -12.94 11.50 -2.54
N LEU A 39 -12.71 10.33 -1.95
CA LEU A 39 -13.42 9.11 -2.29
C LEU A 39 -14.45 8.76 -1.21
N THR A 40 -15.57 8.24 -1.64
CA THR A 40 -16.60 7.63 -0.81
C THR A 40 -16.52 6.11 -0.92
N LYS A 41 -17.25 5.39 -0.07
CA LYS A 41 -17.37 3.94 -0.16
C LYS A 41 -18.00 3.51 -1.51
N ASP A 42 -18.95 4.29 -2.02
CA ASP A 42 -19.58 4.05 -3.32
C ASP A 42 -18.59 4.23 -4.48
N ASP A 43 -17.64 5.15 -4.38
CA ASP A 43 -16.60 5.30 -5.38
C ASP A 43 -15.65 4.09 -5.40
N LEU A 44 -15.34 3.49 -4.25
CA LEU A 44 -14.58 2.25 -4.18
C LEU A 44 -15.32 1.08 -4.86
N TYR A 45 -16.64 1.02 -4.73
CA TYR A 45 -17.45 0.02 -5.44
C TYR A 45 -17.44 0.27 -6.96
N LYS A 46 -17.52 1.53 -7.41
CA LYS A 46 -17.40 1.86 -8.83
C LYS A 46 -16.05 1.46 -9.41
N ILE A 47 -14.95 1.65 -8.67
CA ILE A 47 -13.63 1.18 -9.09
C ILE A 47 -13.64 -0.36 -9.28
N SER A 48 -14.24 -1.07 -8.35
CA SER A 48 -14.40 -2.53 -8.44
C SER A 48 -15.16 -2.95 -9.71
N ASP A 49 -16.27 -2.23 -10.03
CA ASP A 49 -17.07 -2.48 -11.24
C ASP A 49 -16.27 -2.16 -12.51
N ASP A 50 -15.58 -1.02 -12.56
CA ASP A 50 -14.77 -0.60 -13.70
C ASP A 50 -13.67 -1.61 -14.02
N LEU A 51 -13.09 -2.23 -12.99
CA LEU A 51 -12.08 -3.29 -13.11
C LEU A 51 -12.67 -4.69 -13.30
N LYS A 52 -14.00 -4.80 -13.45
CA LYS A 52 -14.73 -6.05 -13.66
C LYS A 52 -14.52 -7.09 -12.56
N LEU A 53 -14.33 -6.63 -11.34
CA LEU A 53 -14.28 -7.49 -10.16
C LEU A 53 -15.70 -7.91 -9.76
N ASN A 54 -15.81 -8.99 -8.99
CA ASN A 54 -17.09 -9.35 -8.39
C ASN A 54 -17.43 -8.39 -7.24
N THR A 55 -18.29 -7.43 -7.51
CA THR A 55 -18.64 -6.35 -6.58
C THR A 55 -19.29 -6.86 -5.30
N GLN A 56 -20.03 -7.96 -5.36
CA GLN A 56 -20.64 -8.54 -4.16
C GLN A 56 -19.56 -9.14 -3.22
N LYS A 57 -18.60 -9.88 -3.77
CA LYS A 57 -17.44 -10.38 -3.01
C LYS A 57 -16.61 -9.23 -2.49
N PHE A 58 -16.41 -8.20 -3.30
CA PHE A 58 -15.65 -7.00 -2.91
C PHE A 58 -16.30 -6.29 -1.71
N LYS A 59 -17.63 -6.09 -1.73
CA LYS A 59 -18.37 -5.48 -0.62
C LYS A 59 -18.21 -6.30 0.66
N SER A 60 -18.38 -7.61 0.59
CA SER A 60 -18.22 -8.49 1.74
C SER A 60 -16.80 -8.45 2.31
N CYS A 61 -15.78 -8.42 1.45
CA CYS A 61 -14.39 -8.29 1.86
C CYS A 61 -14.11 -6.94 2.54
N LEU A 62 -14.63 -5.84 1.98
CA LEU A 62 -14.41 -4.49 2.50
C LEU A 62 -14.97 -4.31 3.92
N ASP A 63 -16.00 -5.06 4.28
CA ASP A 63 -16.64 -5.04 5.59
C ASP A 63 -16.11 -6.13 6.54
N ASP A 64 -15.18 -6.98 6.07
CA ASP A 64 -14.58 -8.04 6.90
C ASP A 64 -13.59 -7.44 7.91
N PRO A 65 -13.79 -7.65 9.22
CA PRO A 65 -12.86 -7.21 10.26
C PRO A 65 -11.43 -7.72 10.08
N LYS A 66 -11.25 -8.87 9.43
CA LYS A 66 -9.93 -9.43 9.14
C LYS A 66 -9.09 -8.47 8.30
N GLN A 67 -9.67 -7.87 7.28
CA GLN A 67 -8.98 -6.92 6.41
C GLN A 67 -8.50 -5.67 7.17
N LYS A 68 -9.31 -5.20 8.10
CA LYS A 68 -8.93 -4.09 8.98
C LYS A 68 -7.74 -4.48 9.88
N ASN A 69 -7.74 -5.69 10.41
CA ASN A 69 -6.66 -6.19 11.26
C ASN A 69 -5.35 -6.33 10.49
N GLU A 70 -5.39 -6.78 9.23
CA GLU A 70 -4.21 -6.83 8.34
C GLU A 70 -3.59 -5.44 8.17
N VAL A 71 -4.37 -4.44 7.79
CA VAL A 71 -3.89 -3.05 7.63
C VAL A 71 -3.35 -2.48 8.95
N GLN A 72 -4.00 -2.80 10.08
CA GLN A 72 -3.52 -2.38 11.41
C GLN A 72 -2.19 -3.04 11.76
N LYS A 73 -2.01 -4.31 11.40
CA LYS A 73 -0.76 -5.02 11.57
C LYS A 73 0.36 -4.37 10.75
N ASP A 74 0.12 -4.06 9.48
CA ASP A 74 1.10 -3.40 8.61
C ASP A 74 1.52 -2.04 9.17
N LEU A 75 0.57 -1.26 9.72
CA LEU A 75 0.87 0.00 10.38
C LEU A 75 1.73 -0.19 11.65
N SER A 76 1.44 -1.21 12.44
CA SER A 76 2.23 -1.56 13.63
C SER A 76 3.64 -2.00 13.25
N ASP A 77 3.77 -2.85 12.24
CA ASP A 77 5.05 -3.33 11.74
C ASP A 77 5.91 -2.16 11.21
N ALA A 78 5.32 -1.26 10.43
CA ALA A 78 5.98 -0.04 9.97
C ALA A 78 6.50 0.82 11.14
N GLY A 79 5.67 1.02 12.16
CA GLY A 79 6.06 1.76 13.38
C GLY A 79 7.22 1.08 14.12
N SER A 80 7.23 -0.24 14.20
CA SER A 80 8.26 -1.01 14.92
C SER A 80 9.65 -0.87 14.29
N VAL A 81 9.74 -0.62 12.99
CA VAL A 81 10.99 -0.37 12.26
C VAL A 81 11.30 1.11 12.06
N GLY A 82 10.55 2.01 12.72
CA GLY A 82 10.82 3.45 12.72
C GLY A 82 10.21 4.24 11.55
N ALA A 83 9.37 3.63 10.71
CA ALA A 83 8.64 4.34 9.66
C ALA A 83 7.51 5.16 10.30
N SER A 84 7.72 6.46 10.46
CA SER A 84 6.78 7.39 11.12
C SER A 84 5.97 8.27 10.14
N GLY A 85 6.20 8.10 8.85
CA GLY A 85 5.52 8.87 7.78
C GLY A 85 5.70 8.24 6.42
N THR A 86 5.04 8.83 5.42
CA THR A 86 5.09 8.36 4.03
C THR A 86 5.61 9.45 3.08
N PRO A 87 6.40 9.07 2.08
CA PRO A 87 7.00 7.76 1.90
C PRO A 87 8.15 7.48 2.89
N SER A 88 8.35 6.22 3.28
CA SER A 88 9.54 5.75 3.98
C SER A 88 10.20 4.62 3.19
N PHE A 89 11.51 4.65 3.06
CA PHE A 89 12.29 3.70 2.28
C PHE A 89 13.32 3.03 3.16
N PHE A 90 13.44 1.72 3.05
CA PHE A 90 14.52 0.94 3.66
C PHE A 90 15.41 0.40 2.54
N ILE A 91 16.62 0.92 2.46
CA ILE A 91 17.57 0.59 1.39
C ILE A 91 18.72 -0.19 2.00
N GLY A 92 18.92 -1.41 1.55
CA GLY A 92 19.92 -2.30 2.10
C GLY A 92 20.17 -3.53 1.24
N LYS A 93 21.12 -4.35 1.64
CA LYS A 93 21.39 -5.66 1.03
C LYS A 93 20.61 -6.74 1.74
N SER A 94 19.99 -7.64 0.97
CA SER A 94 19.42 -8.86 1.53
C SER A 94 20.52 -9.86 1.85
N THR A 95 20.40 -10.51 2.99
CA THR A 95 21.29 -11.59 3.42
C THR A 95 20.71 -12.95 3.08
N ALA A 96 21.53 -14.01 3.19
CA ALA A 96 21.12 -15.38 2.85
C ALA A 96 19.99 -15.91 3.76
N ASP A 97 19.85 -15.38 4.97
CA ASP A 97 18.79 -15.72 5.92
C ASP A 97 17.51 -14.88 5.74
N GLY A 98 17.49 -13.98 4.75
CA GLY A 98 16.34 -13.12 4.44
C GLY A 98 16.25 -11.85 5.28
N THR A 99 17.22 -11.58 6.16
CA THR A 99 17.29 -10.28 6.84
C THR A 99 17.83 -9.19 5.90
N ILE A 100 17.50 -7.94 6.20
CA ILE A 100 17.99 -6.77 5.47
C ILE A 100 18.57 -5.79 6.49
N GLU A 101 19.87 -5.54 6.42
CA GLU A 101 20.47 -4.38 7.08
C GLU A 101 20.25 -3.17 6.18
N ALA A 102 19.41 -2.26 6.61
CA ALA A 102 18.95 -1.16 5.76
C ALA A 102 19.10 0.22 6.42
N VAL A 103 19.33 1.21 5.58
CA VAL A 103 19.24 2.63 5.95
C VAL A 103 17.81 3.10 5.76
N LEU A 104 17.19 3.64 6.81
CA LEU A 104 15.89 4.30 6.72
C LEU A 104 16.07 5.69 6.08
N THR A 105 15.37 5.93 4.99
CA THR A 105 15.30 7.23 4.32
C THR A 105 13.85 7.70 4.33
N SER A 106 13.57 8.81 5.02
CA SER A 106 12.22 9.34 5.18
C SER A 106 11.93 10.46 4.18
N GLY A 107 10.71 10.48 3.68
CA GLY A 107 10.21 11.50 2.75
C GLY A 107 10.62 11.27 1.29
N ALA A 108 9.98 12.00 0.40
CA ALA A 108 10.27 11.98 -1.04
C ALA A 108 11.55 12.77 -1.34
N GLN A 109 12.69 12.18 -1.05
CA GLN A 109 14.00 12.77 -1.27
C GLN A 109 14.33 12.89 -2.76
N PRO A 110 15.22 13.82 -3.15
CA PRO A 110 15.74 13.89 -4.51
C PRO A 110 16.45 12.59 -4.92
N PHE A 111 16.42 12.28 -6.22
CA PHE A 111 17.01 11.04 -6.77
C PHE A 111 18.47 10.80 -6.35
N ASN A 112 19.28 11.87 -6.31
CA ASN A 112 20.70 11.77 -5.94
C ASN A 112 20.91 11.23 -4.50
N VAL A 113 19.98 11.46 -3.58
CA VAL A 113 20.06 10.88 -2.22
C VAL A 113 19.96 9.34 -2.31
N PHE A 114 18.96 8.84 -3.02
CA PHE A 114 18.79 7.40 -3.24
C PHE A 114 19.97 6.79 -3.99
N LYS A 115 20.44 7.48 -5.04
CA LYS A 115 21.61 7.03 -5.82
C LYS A 115 22.84 6.89 -4.93
N THR A 116 23.15 7.87 -4.09
CA THR A 116 24.30 7.79 -3.19
C THR A 116 24.22 6.58 -2.24
N ILE A 117 23.05 6.38 -1.60
CA ILE A 117 22.86 5.24 -0.70
C ILE A 117 23.03 3.92 -1.44
N ILE A 118 22.50 3.81 -2.63
CA ILE A 118 22.61 2.58 -3.45
C ILE A 118 24.06 2.35 -3.89
N ASP A 119 24.75 3.39 -4.36
CA ASP A 119 26.15 3.29 -4.81
C ASP A 119 27.08 2.85 -3.66
N GLU A 120 26.83 3.31 -2.42
CA GLU A 120 27.59 2.90 -1.23
C GLU A 120 27.35 1.42 -0.84
N LEU A 121 26.25 0.83 -1.27
CA LEU A 121 25.91 -0.56 -0.99
C LEU A 121 26.44 -1.53 -2.08
N LEU A 122 26.74 -1.05 -3.26
CA LEU A 122 27.23 -1.85 -4.39
C LEU A 122 28.75 -2.08 -4.32
#